data_c2066520941d28cc1735f4eb8421e72e
#
_entry.id   c2066520941d28cc1735f4eb8421e72e
#
_cell.length_a   1.000
_cell.length_b   1.000
_cell.length_c   1.000
_cell.angle_alpha   90.00
_cell.angle_beta   90.00
_cell.angle_gamma   90.00
#
_symmetry.space_group_name_H-M   'P 1'
#
loop_
_entity.id
_entity.type
_entity.pdbx_description
1 polymer ?
#
loop_
_entity_poly.entity_id
_entity_poly.type
_entity_poly.pdbx_seq_one_letter_code
_entity_poly.pdbx_strand_id
1 'polypeptide(L)'
;MRSIHKLLSLLLVLLLLAALVLPAGAAQPQDCGAKLLAITFDDGPGKYTADLLDGLAERGVHATFFVNGVNASGWPETLRRIVREGHQLANHTYNHKNLNTCSAKTVQAEIDAVQTLITAAGGDENAYIRAPYGNANKTVRSVVRAPLIYWSVDPEDWKYRDSETVRQNIEAGVFDGAIILVHDIYRTSVDGALAAIDDLLAEGYEFVTVQELLLRRGITPEAATVYYSAKNNGVNLPADAVGPQAFDESQLQSHWGYEAMKRCLDYGWMTLTDTGEWKPNAYVTRAEFAADLARFAGIHVFYPTDGAAQFSDVDPASDLAPYIAWASDSGIVTGFDDGTFRPGRTLTREQMAAMLARFYALSGITAAGSADGYADADAISAWAVNGVALCTARGLVQGDPQGRFRPQSDLTRAQIAAILSRMAE
;
A
#
# COMPACT_ATOMS: atom_id res chain seq x y z
N MET A 1 -43.72 47.05 -40.53
CA MET A 1 -44.00 45.64 -40.23
C MET A 1 -42.82 44.68 -40.51
N ARG A 2 -42.09 44.78 -41.64
CA ARG A 2 -40.98 43.89 -41.96
C ARG A 2 -39.75 43.94 -40.99
N SER A 3 -39.55 45.09 -40.33
CA SER A 3 -38.41 45.27 -39.41
C SER A 3 -38.61 44.63 -38.05
N ILE A 4 -39.87 44.59 -37.57
CA ILE A 4 -40.22 44.02 -36.24
C ILE A 4 -40.11 42.49 -36.25
N HIS A 5 -40.46 41.83 -37.37
CA HIS A 5 -40.33 40.37 -37.48
C HIS A 5 -38.86 39.90 -37.54
N LYS A 6 -37.94 40.69 -38.07
CA LYS A 6 -36.50 40.39 -38.06
C LYS A 6 -35.91 40.55 -36.67
N LEU A 7 -36.36 41.53 -35.87
CA LEU A 7 -35.93 41.70 -34.48
C LEU A 7 -36.47 40.56 -33.59
N LEU A 8 -37.73 40.15 -33.77
CA LEU A 8 -38.31 39.05 -33.02
C LEU A 8 -37.64 37.70 -33.36
N SER A 9 -37.31 37.45 -34.64
CA SER A 9 -36.60 36.24 -35.03
C SER A 9 -35.17 36.19 -34.50
N LEU A 10 -34.46 37.32 -34.43
CA LEU A 10 -33.12 37.40 -33.85
C LEU A 10 -33.14 37.20 -32.33
N LEU A 11 -34.16 37.73 -31.65
CA LEU A 11 -34.37 37.55 -30.19
C LEU A 11 -34.71 36.09 -29.84
N LEU A 12 -35.50 35.40 -30.70
CA LEU A 12 -35.86 34.01 -30.50
C LEU A 12 -34.68 33.07 -30.69
N VAL A 13 -33.80 33.38 -31.67
CA VAL A 13 -32.55 32.60 -31.89
C VAL A 13 -31.53 32.84 -30.78
N LEU A 14 -31.43 34.05 -30.24
CA LEU A 14 -30.59 34.34 -29.06
C LEU A 14 -31.11 33.71 -27.77
N LEU A 15 -32.43 33.60 -27.58
CA LEU A 15 -33.04 32.89 -26.46
C LEU A 15 -32.89 31.37 -26.59
N LEU A 16 -32.91 30.82 -27.80
CA LEU A 16 -32.64 29.39 -28.06
C LEU A 16 -31.14 29.04 -27.90
N LEU A 17 -30.23 29.95 -28.17
CA LEU A 17 -28.79 29.78 -27.94
C LEU A 17 -28.42 29.96 -26.44
N ALA A 18 -29.16 30.77 -25.68
CA ALA A 18 -28.95 30.94 -24.23
C ALA A 18 -29.50 29.78 -23.40
N ALA A 19 -30.39 28.93 -23.94
CA ALA A 19 -30.91 27.74 -23.27
C ALA A 19 -29.99 26.50 -23.42
N LEU A 20 -28.86 26.60 -24.15
CA LEU A 20 -27.92 25.50 -24.39
C LEU A 20 -26.62 25.65 -23.61
N VAL A 21 -26.52 26.62 -22.71
CA VAL A 21 -25.42 26.70 -21.73
C VAL A 21 -26.01 26.51 -20.32
N LEU A 22 -26.58 25.33 -20.11
CA LEU A 22 -26.60 24.79 -18.76
C LEU A 22 -25.13 24.38 -18.48
N PRO A 23 -24.55 24.78 -17.33
CA PRO A 23 -23.35 24.12 -16.90
C PRO A 23 -23.71 22.65 -16.85
N ALA A 24 -23.01 21.82 -17.60
CA ALA A 24 -22.99 20.40 -17.37
C ALA A 24 -22.46 20.22 -15.93
N GLY A 25 -23.37 20.20 -14.97
CA GLY A 25 -23.12 19.54 -13.72
C GLY A 25 -22.75 18.14 -14.18
N ALA A 26 -21.48 17.79 -14.03
CA ALA A 26 -21.03 16.43 -14.25
C ALA A 26 -21.97 15.57 -13.43
N ALA A 27 -22.85 14.83 -14.11
CA ALA A 27 -23.65 13.81 -13.48
C ALA A 27 -22.63 12.92 -12.80
N GLN A 28 -22.65 12.87 -11.47
CA GLN A 28 -21.86 11.91 -10.76
C GLN A 28 -22.25 10.54 -11.34
N PRO A 29 -21.27 9.71 -11.75
CA PRO A 29 -21.58 8.39 -12.24
C PRO A 29 -22.37 7.67 -11.14
N GLN A 30 -23.65 7.39 -11.38
CA GLN A 30 -24.44 6.63 -10.45
C GLN A 30 -23.85 5.22 -10.44
N ASP A 31 -23.52 4.72 -9.25
CA ASP A 31 -23.20 3.31 -9.04
C ASP A 31 -24.42 2.50 -9.51
N CYS A 32 -24.30 1.89 -10.69
CA CYS A 32 -25.35 1.09 -11.30
C CYS A 32 -25.39 -0.35 -10.75
N GLY A 33 -24.69 -0.63 -9.64
CA GLY A 33 -24.56 -1.96 -9.04
C GLY A 33 -23.67 -2.90 -9.84
N ALA A 34 -22.91 -2.40 -10.82
CA ALA A 34 -21.94 -3.18 -11.57
C ALA A 34 -20.75 -3.58 -10.67
N LYS A 35 -20.25 -4.80 -10.83
CA LYS A 35 -19.00 -5.22 -10.20
C LYS A 35 -17.83 -4.55 -10.93
N LEU A 36 -17.04 -3.73 -10.24
CA LEU A 36 -15.95 -2.97 -10.83
C LEU A 36 -14.58 -3.51 -10.42
N LEU A 37 -13.64 -3.54 -11.36
CA LEU A 37 -12.23 -3.87 -11.13
C LEU A 37 -11.33 -2.81 -11.78
N ALA A 38 -10.17 -2.55 -11.19
CA ALA A 38 -9.10 -1.83 -11.86
C ALA A 38 -7.89 -2.76 -12.00
N ILE A 39 -7.55 -3.11 -13.25
CA ILE A 39 -6.29 -3.79 -13.51
C ILE A 39 -5.21 -2.75 -13.78
N THR A 40 -4.02 -2.96 -13.19
CA THR A 40 -2.92 -2.00 -13.26
C THR A 40 -1.63 -2.68 -13.68
N PHE A 41 -0.81 -1.97 -14.44
CA PHE A 41 0.45 -2.49 -14.97
C PHE A 41 1.61 -1.60 -14.54
N ASP A 42 2.59 -2.18 -13.86
CA ASP A 42 3.77 -1.50 -13.34
C ASP A 42 5.00 -1.73 -14.23
N ASP A 43 6.00 -0.86 -14.06
CA ASP A 43 7.33 -0.91 -14.68
C ASP A 43 7.41 -0.63 -16.17
N GLY A 44 6.32 -0.63 -16.90
CA GLY A 44 6.31 -0.34 -18.32
C GLY A 44 6.67 1.11 -18.69
N PRO A 45 6.57 1.44 -19.98
CA PRO A 45 6.33 0.55 -21.12
C PRO A 45 7.51 -0.36 -21.44
N GLY A 46 7.20 -1.54 -21.98
CA GLY A 46 8.17 -2.50 -22.47
C GLY A 46 7.78 -3.10 -23.83
N LYS A 47 8.52 -4.10 -24.27
CA LYS A 47 8.31 -4.72 -25.59
C LYS A 47 6.95 -5.41 -25.76
N TYR A 48 6.25 -5.71 -24.66
CA TYR A 48 4.94 -6.37 -24.70
C TYR A 48 3.77 -5.41 -24.46
N THR A 49 4.03 -4.15 -24.10
CA THR A 49 2.99 -3.16 -23.83
C THR A 49 2.10 -2.91 -25.05
N ALA A 50 2.66 -2.95 -26.27
CA ALA A 50 1.88 -2.77 -27.49
C ALA A 50 0.87 -3.92 -27.69
N ASP A 51 1.30 -5.18 -27.49
CA ASP A 51 0.43 -6.37 -27.58
C ASP A 51 -0.65 -6.33 -26.48
N LEU A 52 -0.28 -5.87 -25.27
CA LEU A 52 -1.25 -5.67 -24.20
C LEU A 52 -2.32 -4.64 -24.56
N LEU A 53 -1.94 -3.49 -25.11
CA LEU A 53 -2.88 -2.45 -25.55
C LEU A 53 -3.82 -2.96 -26.65
N ASP A 54 -3.31 -3.74 -27.61
CA ASP A 54 -4.14 -4.41 -28.61
C ASP A 54 -5.15 -5.35 -27.94
N GLY A 55 -4.70 -6.18 -27.01
CA GLY A 55 -5.55 -7.13 -26.29
C GLY A 55 -6.60 -6.44 -25.40
N LEU A 56 -6.28 -5.32 -24.77
CA LEU A 56 -7.25 -4.52 -24.00
C LEU A 56 -8.30 -3.87 -24.91
N ALA A 57 -7.87 -3.34 -26.07
CA ALA A 57 -8.76 -2.74 -27.05
C ALA A 57 -9.76 -3.76 -27.63
N GLU A 58 -9.31 -4.99 -27.95
CA GLU A 58 -10.17 -6.08 -28.42
C GLU A 58 -11.29 -6.43 -27.42
N ARG A 59 -11.06 -6.24 -26.11
CA ARG A 59 -11.98 -6.52 -25.02
C ARG A 59 -12.79 -5.30 -24.57
N GLY A 60 -12.48 -4.11 -25.10
CA GLY A 60 -13.10 -2.84 -24.67
C GLY A 60 -12.80 -2.50 -23.21
N VAL A 61 -11.61 -2.87 -22.71
CA VAL A 61 -11.19 -2.71 -21.30
C VAL A 61 -10.25 -1.54 -21.17
N HIS A 62 -10.47 -0.71 -20.14
CA HIS A 62 -9.52 0.32 -19.71
C HIS A 62 -8.69 -0.17 -18.51
N ALA A 63 -7.43 0.28 -18.45
CA ALA A 63 -6.47 -0.06 -17.40
C ALA A 63 -5.70 1.16 -16.93
N THR A 64 -4.92 1.00 -15.84
CA THR A 64 -4.00 2.04 -15.35
C THR A 64 -2.56 1.56 -15.48
N PHE A 65 -1.70 2.38 -16.09
CA PHE A 65 -0.29 2.07 -16.31
C PHE A 65 0.58 2.94 -15.40
N PHE A 66 1.23 2.34 -14.41
CA PHE A 66 2.21 2.99 -13.54
C PHE A 66 3.60 2.86 -14.18
N VAL A 67 3.98 3.87 -14.94
CA VAL A 67 5.21 3.81 -15.74
C VAL A 67 6.42 4.30 -14.96
N ASN A 68 7.55 3.60 -15.08
CA ASN A 68 8.81 4.12 -14.59
C ASN A 68 9.57 4.93 -15.65
N GLY A 69 10.31 5.96 -15.18
CA GLY A 69 10.91 6.92 -16.10
C GLY A 69 11.99 6.35 -17.02
N VAL A 70 12.78 5.40 -16.52
CA VAL A 70 13.86 4.74 -17.31
C VAL A 70 13.27 4.10 -18.56
N ASN A 71 12.18 3.34 -18.41
CA ASN A 71 11.51 2.71 -19.53
C ASN A 71 10.69 3.72 -20.35
N ALA A 72 9.88 4.55 -19.67
CA ALA A 72 8.99 5.51 -20.31
C ALA A 72 9.72 6.48 -21.28
N SER A 73 10.93 6.90 -20.94
CA SER A 73 11.73 7.80 -21.80
C SER A 73 12.07 7.21 -23.17
N GLY A 74 12.14 5.88 -23.29
CA GLY A 74 12.39 5.17 -24.55
C GLY A 74 11.14 4.92 -25.40
N TRP A 75 9.92 5.14 -24.86
CA TRP A 75 8.67 4.74 -25.50
C TRP A 75 7.62 5.88 -25.57
N PRO A 76 7.96 7.09 -26.03
CA PRO A 76 7.04 8.23 -25.98
C PRO A 76 5.75 8.02 -26.79
N GLU A 77 5.79 7.28 -27.91
CA GLU A 77 4.60 6.96 -28.69
C GLU A 77 3.66 6.00 -27.96
N THR A 78 4.22 5.04 -27.22
CA THR A 78 3.43 4.12 -26.40
C THR A 78 2.73 4.86 -25.27
N LEU A 79 3.40 5.83 -24.62
CA LEU A 79 2.75 6.68 -23.61
C LEU A 79 1.56 7.45 -24.21
N ARG A 80 1.73 8.06 -25.39
CA ARG A 80 0.63 8.75 -26.09
C ARG A 80 -0.48 7.79 -26.48
N ARG A 81 -0.14 6.56 -26.86
CA ARG A 81 -1.10 5.52 -27.20
C ARG A 81 -1.95 5.15 -25.98
N ILE A 82 -1.33 4.91 -24.80
CA ILE A 82 -2.00 4.64 -23.54
C ILE A 82 -3.08 5.71 -23.26
N VAL A 83 -2.71 6.99 -23.33
CA VAL A 83 -3.64 8.10 -23.09
C VAL A 83 -4.75 8.17 -24.14
N ARG A 84 -4.39 8.07 -25.42
CA ARG A 84 -5.34 8.19 -26.54
C ARG A 84 -6.39 7.07 -26.55
N GLU A 85 -6.04 5.88 -26.08
CA GLU A 85 -6.94 4.72 -26.01
C GLU A 85 -7.77 4.67 -24.70
N GLY A 86 -7.73 5.76 -23.88
CA GLY A 86 -8.59 5.91 -22.71
C GLY A 86 -8.04 5.25 -21.44
N HIS A 87 -6.82 4.74 -21.48
CA HIS A 87 -6.17 4.22 -20.28
C HIS A 87 -5.62 5.36 -19.40
N GLN A 88 -5.54 5.12 -18.09
CA GLN A 88 -4.90 6.05 -17.17
C GLN A 88 -3.39 5.87 -17.15
N LEU A 89 -2.64 6.96 -17.40
CA LEU A 89 -1.19 6.98 -17.25
C LEU A 89 -0.83 7.51 -15.87
N ALA A 90 -0.03 6.77 -15.13
CA ALA A 90 0.31 7.02 -13.73
C ALA A 90 1.82 6.87 -13.47
N ASN A 91 2.29 7.33 -12.33
CA ASN A 91 3.69 7.55 -12.01
C ASN A 91 4.25 6.43 -11.10
N HIS A 92 5.32 5.76 -11.56
CA HIS A 92 6.03 4.72 -10.78
C HIS A 92 7.48 5.11 -10.47
N THR A 93 7.77 6.40 -10.34
CA THR A 93 9.10 7.00 -10.16
C THR A 93 10.06 6.78 -11.34
N TYR A 94 11.15 7.56 -11.38
CA TYR A 94 12.03 7.51 -12.55
C TYR A 94 12.93 6.27 -12.57
N ASN A 95 13.62 5.98 -11.44
CA ASN A 95 14.60 4.90 -11.35
C ASN A 95 14.13 3.71 -10.51
N HIS A 96 12.85 3.60 -10.21
CA HIS A 96 12.29 2.52 -9.39
C HIS A 96 13.03 2.35 -8.04
N LYS A 97 13.40 3.45 -7.38
CA LYS A 97 14.10 3.43 -6.09
C LYS A 97 13.15 3.10 -4.94
N ASN A 98 13.66 2.42 -3.94
CA ASN A 98 12.97 2.35 -2.65
C ASN A 98 12.93 3.76 -2.02
N LEU A 99 11.78 4.43 -2.13
CA LEU A 99 11.62 5.81 -1.70
C LEU A 99 11.80 6.00 -0.20
N ASN A 100 11.61 4.96 0.62
CA ASN A 100 11.81 5.04 2.07
C ASN A 100 13.27 5.28 2.46
N THR A 101 14.21 5.00 1.56
CA THR A 101 15.65 5.25 1.77
C THR A 101 16.11 6.58 1.16
N CYS A 102 15.21 7.34 0.56
CA CYS A 102 15.52 8.57 -0.17
C CYS A 102 15.27 9.83 0.68
N SER A 103 16.02 10.88 0.39
CA SER A 103 15.71 12.22 0.91
C SER A 103 14.45 12.77 0.24
N ALA A 104 13.74 13.69 0.90
CA ALA A 104 12.58 14.37 0.33
C ALA A 104 12.88 15.00 -1.06
N LYS A 105 14.07 15.59 -1.23
CA LYS A 105 14.52 16.16 -2.50
C LYS A 105 14.66 15.08 -3.59
N THR A 106 15.20 13.91 -3.23
CA THR A 106 15.34 12.79 -4.16
C THR A 106 13.96 12.24 -4.55
N VAL A 107 13.07 12.05 -3.58
CA VAL A 107 11.69 11.59 -3.82
C VAL A 107 10.99 12.54 -4.80
N GLN A 108 11.05 13.85 -4.56
CA GLN A 108 10.45 14.85 -5.45
C GLN A 108 11.03 14.75 -6.87
N ALA A 109 12.35 14.65 -7.01
CA ALA A 109 13.00 14.55 -8.32
C ALA A 109 12.61 13.27 -9.09
N GLU A 110 12.48 12.13 -8.40
CA GLU A 110 12.02 10.86 -8.99
C GLU A 110 10.59 10.96 -9.54
N ILE A 111 9.72 11.69 -8.82
CA ILE A 111 8.32 11.90 -9.22
C ILE A 111 8.21 12.92 -10.34
N ASP A 112 8.86 14.09 -10.23
CA ASP A 112 8.76 15.19 -11.20
C ASP A 112 9.28 14.78 -12.58
N ALA A 113 10.33 13.96 -12.62
CA ALA A 113 10.90 13.49 -13.87
C ALA A 113 9.90 12.63 -14.67
N VAL A 114 9.13 11.76 -14.01
CA VAL A 114 8.09 10.95 -14.68
C VAL A 114 6.86 11.78 -14.97
N GLN A 115 6.46 12.68 -14.08
CA GLN A 115 5.35 13.60 -14.30
C GLN A 115 5.54 14.40 -15.59
N THR A 116 6.78 14.85 -15.86
CA THR A 116 7.11 15.54 -17.10
C THR A 116 6.82 14.68 -18.35
N LEU A 117 7.17 13.38 -18.31
CA LEU A 117 6.88 12.44 -19.40
C LEU A 117 5.39 12.19 -19.58
N ILE A 118 4.65 12.04 -18.47
CA ILE A 118 3.20 11.85 -18.47
C ILE A 118 2.49 13.05 -19.09
N THR A 119 2.82 14.26 -18.66
CA THR A 119 2.24 15.50 -19.20
C THR A 119 2.58 15.68 -20.68
N ALA A 120 3.81 15.38 -21.10
CA ALA A 120 4.22 15.42 -22.50
C ALA A 120 3.48 14.40 -23.39
N ALA A 121 2.97 13.33 -22.82
CA ALA A 121 2.14 12.33 -23.50
C ALA A 121 0.65 12.71 -23.55
N GLY A 122 0.23 13.80 -22.88
CA GLY A 122 -1.16 14.23 -22.75
C GLY A 122 -1.90 13.60 -21.55
N GLY A 123 -1.19 12.99 -20.62
CA GLY A 123 -1.74 12.49 -19.37
C GLY A 123 -1.95 13.58 -18.32
N ASP A 124 -2.46 13.19 -17.16
CA ASP A 124 -2.84 14.11 -16.07
C ASP A 124 -1.65 14.93 -15.55
N GLU A 125 -1.88 16.23 -15.29
CA GLU A 125 -0.89 17.13 -14.69
C GLU A 125 -0.53 16.74 -13.25
N ASN A 126 -1.38 15.96 -12.59
CA ASN A 126 -1.19 15.43 -11.24
C ASN A 126 -1.49 13.92 -11.23
N ALA A 127 -0.69 13.17 -11.95
CA ALA A 127 -0.88 11.72 -12.11
C ALA A 127 -0.79 10.98 -10.77
N TYR A 128 -1.63 9.98 -10.59
CA TYR A 128 -1.57 9.10 -9.42
C TYR A 128 -0.20 8.44 -9.32
N ILE A 129 0.24 8.14 -8.10
CA ILE A 129 1.57 7.62 -7.84
C ILE A 129 1.46 6.24 -7.22
N ARG A 130 2.25 5.29 -7.70
CA ARG A 130 2.57 4.06 -6.99
C ARG A 130 4.03 4.10 -6.61
N ALA A 131 4.30 4.13 -5.30
CA ALA A 131 5.67 4.05 -4.81
C ALA A 131 6.22 2.64 -5.05
N PRO A 132 7.44 2.48 -5.59
CA PRO A 132 8.07 1.17 -5.73
C PRO A 132 8.05 0.36 -4.43
N TYR A 133 7.79 -0.94 -4.54
CA TYR A 133 7.67 -1.87 -3.39
C TYR A 133 6.54 -1.51 -2.40
N GLY A 134 5.59 -0.65 -2.75
CA GLY A 134 4.59 -0.15 -1.82
C GLY A 134 5.14 0.72 -0.69
N ASN A 135 6.33 1.30 -0.85
CA ASN A 135 7.08 1.97 0.21
C ASN A 135 6.87 3.50 0.20
N ALA A 136 5.96 4.00 1.06
CA ALA A 136 5.70 5.44 1.21
C ALA A 136 5.64 5.88 2.68
N ASN A 137 6.81 6.05 3.31
CA ASN A 137 6.94 6.57 4.66
C ASN A 137 6.54 8.06 4.78
N LYS A 138 6.67 8.64 5.97
CA LYS A 138 6.33 10.04 6.24
C LYS A 138 7.07 11.03 5.33
N THR A 139 8.36 10.78 5.04
CA THR A 139 9.15 11.64 4.14
C THR A 139 8.55 11.63 2.72
N VAL A 140 8.21 10.44 2.20
CA VAL A 140 7.57 10.30 0.88
C VAL A 140 6.24 11.04 0.87
N ARG A 141 5.37 10.79 1.84
CA ARG A 141 4.04 11.43 1.94
C ARG A 141 4.12 12.94 2.12
N SER A 142 5.17 13.48 2.75
CA SER A 142 5.32 14.93 2.93
C SER A 142 5.57 15.69 1.64
N VAL A 143 6.06 15.02 0.59
CA VAL A 143 6.36 15.63 -0.71
C VAL A 143 5.38 15.26 -1.80
N VAL A 144 4.74 14.10 -1.71
CA VAL A 144 3.74 13.64 -2.69
C VAL A 144 2.53 14.57 -2.71
N ARG A 145 2.09 14.97 -3.92
CA ARG A 145 0.94 15.87 -4.14
C ARG A 145 -0.23 15.20 -4.84
N ALA A 146 -0.12 13.91 -5.13
CA ALA A 146 -1.13 13.08 -5.77
C ALA A 146 -1.55 11.91 -4.87
N PRO A 147 -2.68 11.23 -5.15
CA PRO A 147 -3.05 9.99 -4.50
C PRO A 147 -1.98 8.90 -4.67
N LEU A 148 -1.76 8.12 -3.62
CA LEU A 148 -0.89 6.95 -3.62
C LEU A 148 -1.75 5.71 -3.85
N ILE A 149 -1.49 4.97 -4.93
CA ILE A 149 -2.29 3.81 -5.30
C ILE A 149 -1.45 2.54 -5.08
N TYR A 150 -1.94 1.67 -4.23
CA TYR A 150 -1.38 0.35 -4.02
C TYR A 150 -2.29 -0.69 -4.70
N TRP A 151 -2.35 -1.91 -4.18
CA TRP A 151 -3.15 -2.99 -4.75
C TRP A 151 -3.75 -3.85 -3.65
N SER A 152 -4.82 -4.53 -3.96
CA SER A 152 -5.48 -5.51 -3.11
C SER A 152 -5.37 -6.93 -3.67
N VAL A 153 -4.89 -7.07 -4.91
CA VAL A 153 -4.64 -8.37 -5.55
C VAL A 153 -3.25 -8.34 -6.17
N ASP A 154 -2.39 -9.24 -5.71
CA ASP A 154 -1.04 -9.47 -6.25
C ASP A 154 -0.95 -10.91 -6.77
N PRO A 155 -0.95 -11.13 -8.07
CA PRO A 155 -0.81 -12.47 -8.65
C PRO A 155 0.63 -13.01 -8.60
N GLU A 156 1.58 -12.25 -8.07
CA GLU A 156 3.02 -12.57 -8.05
C GLU A 156 3.58 -12.95 -9.44
N ASP A 157 3.12 -12.26 -10.47
CA ASP A 157 3.47 -12.50 -11.88
C ASP A 157 4.98 -12.36 -12.13
N TRP A 158 5.64 -11.48 -11.40
CA TRP A 158 7.08 -11.28 -11.39
C TRP A 158 7.86 -12.49 -10.90
N LYS A 159 7.24 -13.35 -10.09
CA LYS A 159 7.83 -14.54 -9.46
C LYS A 159 7.56 -15.81 -10.25
N TYR A 160 6.31 -16.09 -10.55
CA TYR A 160 5.90 -17.37 -11.16
C TYR A 160 6.26 -17.46 -12.64
N ARG A 161 6.18 -16.35 -13.39
CA ARG A 161 6.48 -16.31 -14.85
C ARG A 161 5.74 -17.39 -15.66
N ASP A 162 4.52 -17.69 -15.24
CA ASP A 162 3.62 -18.66 -15.85
C ASP A 162 2.23 -18.03 -16.00
N SER A 163 1.72 -17.97 -17.24
CA SER A 163 0.50 -17.23 -17.55
C SER A 163 -0.75 -17.85 -16.92
N GLU A 164 -0.82 -19.17 -16.79
CA GLU A 164 -1.94 -19.84 -16.17
C GLU A 164 -1.97 -19.59 -14.65
N THR A 165 -0.81 -19.64 -13.98
CA THR A 165 -0.70 -19.29 -12.57
C THR A 165 -1.08 -17.84 -12.32
N VAL A 166 -0.64 -16.91 -13.17
CA VAL A 166 -1.01 -15.49 -13.08
C VAL A 166 -2.52 -15.31 -13.21
N ARG A 167 -3.15 -15.95 -14.20
CA ARG A 167 -4.60 -15.95 -14.40
C ARG A 167 -5.33 -16.44 -13.15
N GLN A 168 -4.99 -17.62 -12.66
CA GLN A 168 -5.64 -18.24 -11.48
C GLN A 168 -5.46 -17.38 -10.22
N ASN A 169 -4.30 -16.79 -9.99
CA ASN A 169 -4.06 -15.95 -8.82
C ASN A 169 -4.84 -14.63 -8.89
N ILE A 170 -5.03 -14.05 -10.08
CA ILE A 170 -5.93 -12.91 -10.27
C ILE A 170 -7.35 -13.29 -9.90
N GLU A 171 -7.89 -14.34 -10.51
CA GLU A 171 -9.28 -14.81 -10.30
C GLU A 171 -9.56 -15.14 -8.83
N ALA A 172 -8.61 -15.82 -8.17
CA ALA A 172 -8.76 -16.18 -6.75
C ALA A 172 -8.76 -14.99 -5.79
N GLY A 173 -8.12 -13.86 -6.18
CA GLY A 173 -7.97 -12.69 -5.32
C GLY A 173 -9.01 -11.60 -5.54
N VAL A 174 -9.75 -11.59 -6.67
CA VAL A 174 -10.61 -10.46 -7.01
C VAL A 174 -11.90 -10.40 -6.20
N PHE A 175 -12.32 -9.18 -5.95
CA PHE A 175 -13.61 -8.81 -5.38
C PHE A 175 -14.05 -7.47 -5.96
N ASP A 176 -15.32 -7.15 -5.84
CA ASP A 176 -15.86 -5.88 -6.33
C ASP A 176 -15.18 -4.67 -5.69
N GLY A 177 -14.51 -3.85 -6.51
CA GLY A 177 -13.70 -2.72 -6.10
C GLY A 177 -12.19 -3.00 -5.96
N ALA A 178 -11.71 -4.20 -6.34
CA ALA A 178 -10.29 -4.55 -6.24
C ALA A 178 -9.42 -3.76 -7.24
N ILE A 179 -8.17 -3.51 -6.82
CA ILE A 179 -7.08 -3.00 -7.65
C ILE A 179 -6.06 -4.12 -7.80
N ILE A 180 -5.79 -4.55 -9.03
CA ILE A 180 -4.95 -5.69 -9.36
C ILE A 180 -3.58 -5.18 -9.82
N LEU A 181 -2.49 -5.69 -9.24
CA LEU A 181 -1.12 -5.45 -9.69
C LEU A 181 -0.69 -6.48 -10.72
N VAL A 182 -0.13 -6.05 -11.83
CA VAL A 182 0.56 -6.88 -12.84
C VAL A 182 1.73 -6.07 -13.40
N HIS A 183 2.66 -6.70 -14.14
CA HIS A 183 3.77 -6.03 -14.81
C HIS A 183 3.73 -6.32 -16.32
N ASP A 184 3.70 -5.28 -17.17
CA ASP A 184 3.62 -5.41 -18.64
C ASP A 184 4.98 -5.65 -19.32
N ILE A 185 6.04 -5.79 -18.53
CA ILE A 185 7.39 -6.09 -18.99
C ILE A 185 7.65 -7.61 -19.21
N TYR A 186 6.69 -8.46 -18.87
CA TYR A 186 6.77 -9.91 -19.03
C TYR A 186 5.65 -10.45 -19.91
N ARG A 187 6.00 -11.34 -20.89
CA ARG A 187 5.02 -11.95 -21.78
C ARG A 187 3.96 -12.77 -21.02
N THR A 188 4.40 -13.57 -20.07
CA THR A 188 3.54 -14.42 -19.25
C THR A 188 2.55 -13.63 -18.40
N SER A 189 2.95 -12.46 -17.91
CA SER A 189 2.08 -11.54 -17.18
C SER A 189 0.98 -10.97 -18.08
N VAL A 190 1.35 -10.53 -19.28
CA VAL A 190 0.41 -10.00 -20.26
C VAL A 190 -0.60 -11.08 -20.69
N ASP A 191 -0.11 -12.26 -21.05
CA ASP A 191 -0.98 -13.36 -21.48
C ASP A 191 -1.93 -13.82 -20.34
N GLY A 192 -1.42 -13.93 -19.11
CA GLY A 192 -2.21 -14.30 -17.95
C GLY A 192 -3.26 -13.25 -17.56
N ALA A 193 -2.88 -11.97 -17.61
CA ALA A 193 -3.80 -10.86 -17.35
C ALA A 193 -4.94 -10.79 -18.38
N LEU A 194 -4.64 -10.93 -19.67
CA LEU A 194 -5.65 -10.92 -20.73
C LEU A 194 -6.62 -12.11 -20.62
N ALA A 195 -6.11 -13.30 -20.24
CA ALA A 195 -6.95 -14.46 -20.00
C ALA A 195 -7.85 -14.26 -18.76
N ALA A 196 -7.33 -13.74 -17.65
CA ALA A 196 -8.13 -13.41 -16.47
C ALA A 196 -9.20 -12.34 -16.77
N ILE A 197 -8.90 -11.36 -17.62
CA ILE A 197 -9.88 -10.37 -18.05
C ILE A 197 -11.04 -11.03 -18.79
N ASP A 198 -10.79 -11.99 -19.70
CA ASP A 198 -11.83 -12.70 -20.43
C ASP A 198 -12.78 -13.43 -19.45
N ASP A 199 -12.24 -14.15 -18.48
CA ASP A 199 -13.03 -14.89 -17.50
C ASP A 199 -13.84 -13.97 -16.59
N LEU A 200 -13.24 -12.89 -16.11
CA LEU A 200 -13.90 -11.93 -15.21
C LEU A 200 -14.97 -11.08 -15.92
N LEU A 201 -14.78 -10.76 -17.22
CA LEU A 201 -15.83 -10.16 -18.04
C LEU A 201 -17.02 -11.10 -18.18
N ALA A 202 -16.78 -12.41 -18.35
CA ALA A 202 -17.84 -13.42 -18.40
C ALA A 202 -18.58 -13.57 -17.05
N GLU A 203 -17.92 -13.27 -15.93
CA GLU A 203 -18.52 -13.22 -14.58
C GLU A 203 -19.26 -11.90 -14.29
N GLY A 204 -19.29 -10.99 -15.24
CA GLY A 204 -20.02 -9.72 -15.15
C GLY A 204 -19.25 -8.59 -14.43
N TYR A 205 -17.93 -8.69 -14.33
CA TYR A 205 -17.10 -7.57 -13.92
C TYR A 205 -16.92 -6.58 -15.07
N GLU A 206 -16.81 -5.30 -14.73
CA GLU A 206 -16.44 -4.21 -15.62
C GLU A 206 -15.05 -3.70 -15.21
N PHE A 207 -14.14 -3.60 -16.17
CA PHE A 207 -12.80 -3.08 -15.95
C PHE A 207 -12.75 -1.59 -16.26
N VAL A 208 -12.27 -0.81 -15.30
CA VAL A 208 -12.15 0.64 -15.38
C VAL A 208 -10.76 1.09 -14.92
N THR A 209 -10.39 2.34 -15.19
CA THR A 209 -9.17 2.91 -14.61
C THR A 209 -9.30 3.05 -13.09
N VAL A 210 -8.16 3.16 -12.38
CA VAL A 210 -8.18 3.39 -10.92
C VAL A 210 -8.95 4.67 -10.58
N GLN A 211 -8.77 5.71 -11.38
CA GLN A 211 -9.48 6.97 -11.16
C GLN A 211 -11.00 6.81 -11.30
N GLU A 212 -11.45 6.15 -12.36
CA GLU A 212 -12.87 5.85 -12.56
C GLU A 212 -13.43 4.95 -11.47
N LEU A 213 -12.66 3.92 -11.05
CA LEU A 213 -13.05 3.01 -9.98
C LEU A 213 -13.35 3.79 -8.69
N LEU A 214 -12.42 4.63 -8.25
CA LEU A 214 -12.57 5.43 -7.04
C LEU A 214 -13.76 6.40 -7.15
N LEU A 215 -13.84 7.15 -8.25
CA LEU A 215 -14.92 8.13 -8.45
C LEU A 215 -16.30 7.48 -8.56
N ARG A 216 -16.42 6.35 -9.27
CA ARG A 216 -17.70 5.61 -9.40
C ARG A 216 -18.16 5.00 -8.06
N ARG A 217 -17.23 4.78 -7.12
CA ARG A 217 -17.54 4.35 -5.74
C ARG A 217 -17.73 5.54 -4.79
N GLY A 218 -17.82 6.77 -5.30
CA GLY A 218 -18.03 7.97 -4.49
C GLY A 218 -16.82 8.40 -3.67
N ILE A 219 -15.64 7.87 -3.99
CA ILE A 219 -14.37 8.20 -3.33
C ILE A 219 -13.72 9.35 -4.11
N THR A 220 -13.52 10.49 -3.45
CA THR A 220 -12.70 11.59 -3.98
C THR A 220 -11.26 11.36 -3.54
N PRO A 221 -10.33 11.03 -4.46
CA PRO A 221 -8.96 10.73 -4.07
C PRO A 221 -8.22 11.98 -3.56
N GLU A 222 -7.53 11.84 -2.43
CA GLU A 222 -6.78 12.90 -1.77
C GLU A 222 -5.27 12.69 -1.91
N ALA A 223 -4.52 13.80 -1.99
CA ALA A 223 -3.06 13.78 -2.07
C ALA A 223 -2.45 13.07 -0.86
N ALA A 224 -1.36 12.32 -1.08
CA ALA A 224 -0.62 11.59 -0.06
C ALA A 224 -1.42 10.52 0.72
N THR A 225 -2.67 10.28 0.31
CA THR A 225 -3.53 9.21 0.85
C THR A 225 -3.34 7.94 0.05
N VAL A 226 -3.24 6.79 0.75
CA VAL A 226 -3.03 5.48 0.13
C VAL A 226 -4.37 4.78 -0.09
N TYR A 227 -4.56 4.24 -1.31
CA TYR A 227 -5.74 3.47 -1.71
C TYR A 227 -5.32 2.09 -2.17
N TYR A 228 -5.85 1.04 -1.54
CA TYR A 228 -5.60 -0.36 -1.90
C TYR A 228 -6.71 -0.95 -2.78
N SER A 229 -7.92 -0.42 -2.65
CA SER A 229 -9.10 -0.81 -3.41
C SER A 229 -10.16 0.30 -3.31
N ALA A 230 -11.31 0.14 -3.95
CA ALA A 230 -12.46 1.03 -3.83
C ALA A 230 -13.59 0.45 -2.97
N LYS A 231 -13.27 -0.42 -2.03
CA LYS A 231 -14.20 -0.99 -1.06
C LYS A 231 -14.19 -0.14 0.22
N ASN A 232 -15.37 0.20 0.76
CA ASN A 232 -15.52 0.92 2.04
C ASN A 232 -14.76 2.27 2.17
N ASN A 233 -15.08 3.24 1.31
CA ASN A 233 -14.59 4.62 1.40
C ASN A 233 -13.06 4.80 1.33
N GLY A 234 -12.36 3.98 0.56
CA GLY A 234 -10.97 4.23 0.16
C GLY A 234 -9.89 3.90 1.18
N VAL A 235 -10.24 3.55 2.41
CA VAL A 235 -9.30 2.99 3.38
C VAL A 235 -9.45 1.48 3.36
N ASN A 236 -8.70 0.81 2.46
CA ASN A 236 -8.83 -0.64 2.31
C ASN A 236 -7.56 -1.35 2.70
N LEU A 237 -7.71 -2.13 3.75
CA LEU A 237 -6.80 -3.21 4.08
C LEU A 237 -6.94 -4.34 3.05
N PRO A 238 -5.91 -5.17 2.84
CA PRO A 238 -5.98 -6.38 2.00
C PRO A 238 -7.20 -7.24 2.32
N ALA A 239 -7.66 -8.04 1.36
CA ALA A 239 -8.91 -8.82 1.47
C ALA A 239 -8.89 -9.92 2.57
N ASP A 240 -7.72 -10.31 3.04
CA ASP A 240 -7.46 -11.15 4.21
C ASP A 240 -7.51 -10.39 5.54
N ALA A 241 -7.47 -9.07 5.50
CA ALA A 241 -7.98 -8.29 6.62
C ALA A 241 -9.51 -8.44 6.59
N VAL A 242 -10.03 -9.41 7.34
CA VAL A 242 -11.47 -9.56 7.63
C VAL A 242 -12.07 -8.17 7.73
N GLY A 243 -13.00 -7.83 6.82
CA GLY A 243 -13.55 -6.48 6.73
C GLY A 243 -13.96 -6.04 8.13
N PRO A 244 -13.58 -4.85 8.60
CA PRO A 244 -13.90 -4.47 9.94
C PRO A 244 -15.43 -4.56 10.09
N GLN A 245 -15.90 -5.48 10.91
CA GLN A 245 -17.13 -5.19 11.65
C GLN A 245 -16.86 -3.81 12.24
N ALA A 246 -17.76 -2.87 11.97
CA ALA A 246 -17.57 -1.48 12.32
C ALA A 246 -16.94 -1.39 13.72
N PHE A 247 -15.66 -1.03 13.74
CA PHE A 247 -14.90 -0.94 14.97
C PHE A 247 -15.60 0.10 15.83
N ASP A 248 -16.14 -0.31 16.97
CA ASP A 248 -16.78 0.62 17.90
C ASP A 248 -15.71 1.46 18.60
N GLU A 249 -15.33 2.54 17.95
CA GLU A 249 -14.37 3.52 18.45
C GLU A 249 -14.74 4.01 19.86
N SER A 250 -16.02 3.99 20.21
CA SER A 250 -16.49 4.51 21.50
C SER A 250 -15.89 3.74 22.70
N GLN A 251 -15.59 2.46 22.51
CA GLN A 251 -15.00 1.62 23.56
C GLN A 251 -13.53 1.94 23.86
N LEU A 252 -12.83 2.61 22.94
CA LEU A 252 -11.41 2.89 23.09
C LEU A 252 -11.08 4.36 23.33
N GLN A 253 -11.99 5.29 23.07
CA GLN A 253 -11.72 6.73 23.21
C GLN A 253 -11.19 7.14 24.59
N SER A 254 -11.53 6.40 25.62
CA SER A 254 -11.01 6.61 26.98
C SER A 254 -9.70 5.89 27.27
N HIS A 255 -9.22 5.03 26.36
CA HIS A 255 -7.98 4.28 26.56
C HIS A 255 -6.76 5.15 26.24
N TRP A 256 -5.74 5.13 27.10
CA TRP A 256 -4.52 5.95 26.96
C TRP A 256 -3.80 5.79 25.62
N GLY A 257 -3.91 4.62 25.00
CA GLY A 257 -3.28 4.30 23.70
C GLY A 257 -4.17 4.57 22.48
N TYR A 258 -5.35 5.20 22.65
CA TYR A 258 -6.34 5.36 21.58
C TYR A 258 -5.76 5.99 20.32
N GLU A 259 -5.11 7.14 20.42
CA GLU A 259 -4.55 7.86 19.26
C GLU A 259 -3.46 7.05 18.54
N ALA A 260 -2.60 6.36 19.30
CA ALA A 260 -1.58 5.50 18.73
C ALA A 260 -2.17 4.28 18.03
N MET A 261 -3.20 3.68 18.64
CA MET A 261 -3.90 2.53 18.08
C MET A 261 -4.65 2.90 16.82
N LYS A 262 -5.39 4.01 16.84
CA LYS A 262 -6.07 4.55 15.67
C LYS A 262 -5.08 4.80 14.53
N ARG A 263 -3.97 5.46 14.84
CA ARG A 263 -2.89 5.71 13.87
C ARG A 263 -2.36 4.42 13.25
N CYS A 264 -2.09 3.38 14.07
CA CYS A 264 -1.60 2.10 13.56
C CYS A 264 -2.61 1.39 12.65
N LEU A 265 -3.91 1.51 12.93
CA LEU A 265 -4.97 1.00 12.06
C LEU A 265 -5.07 1.82 10.76
N ASP A 266 -5.14 3.14 10.87
CA ASP A 266 -5.25 4.05 9.72
C ASP A 266 -4.08 3.88 8.72
N TYR A 267 -2.89 3.49 9.24
CA TYR A 267 -1.71 3.24 8.41
C TYR A 267 -1.48 1.76 8.08
N GLY A 268 -2.34 0.85 8.55
CA GLY A 268 -2.22 -0.58 8.32
C GLY A 268 -0.99 -1.23 8.95
N TRP A 269 -0.35 -0.58 9.94
CA TRP A 269 0.82 -1.14 10.65
C TRP A 269 0.45 -2.28 11.58
N MET A 270 -0.76 -2.25 12.10
CA MET A 270 -1.35 -3.31 12.91
C MET A 270 -2.72 -3.68 12.35
N THR A 271 -3.19 -4.88 12.64
CA THR A 271 -4.51 -5.37 12.26
C THR A 271 -5.40 -5.56 13.49
N LEU A 272 -6.72 -5.61 13.29
CA LEU A 272 -7.63 -6.10 14.31
C LEU A 272 -7.38 -7.60 14.54
N THR A 273 -7.90 -8.15 15.64
CA THR A 273 -7.89 -9.59 15.86
C THR A 273 -8.84 -10.28 14.88
N ASP A 274 -8.74 -11.60 14.74
CA ASP A 274 -9.62 -12.42 13.87
C ASP A 274 -11.11 -12.23 14.20
N THR A 275 -11.42 -11.76 15.41
CA THR A 275 -12.79 -11.40 15.83
C THR A 275 -13.16 -9.94 15.53
N GLY A 276 -12.30 -9.19 14.83
CA GLY A 276 -12.54 -7.79 14.50
C GLY A 276 -12.36 -6.82 15.68
N GLU A 277 -11.74 -7.27 16.80
CA GLU A 277 -11.55 -6.45 17.99
C GLU A 277 -10.12 -5.93 18.09
N TRP A 278 -9.96 -4.76 18.69
CA TRP A 278 -8.63 -4.20 18.94
C TRP A 278 -7.87 -4.90 20.06
N LYS A 279 -8.53 -5.27 21.13
CA LYS A 279 -7.97 -5.89 22.36
C LYS A 279 -6.70 -5.16 22.88
N PRO A 280 -6.79 -3.90 23.30
CA PRO A 280 -5.63 -3.07 23.63
C PRO A 280 -4.72 -3.66 24.71
N ASN A 281 -5.29 -4.42 25.64
CA ASN A 281 -4.59 -5.05 26.77
C ASN A 281 -4.14 -6.49 26.48
N ALA A 282 -4.44 -7.07 25.30
CA ALA A 282 -3.93 -8.38 24.92
C ALA A 282 -2.42 -8.29 24.65
N TYR A 283 -1.69 -9.33 25.05
CA TYR A 283 -0.27 -9.42 24.74
C TYR A 283 -0.03 -9.74 23.28
N VAL A 284 1.01 -9.14 22.72
CA VAL A 284 1.46 -9.36 21.34
C VAL A 284 2.40 -10.56 21.31
N THR A 285 2.22 -11.43 20.34
CA THR A 285 3.15 -12.55 20.09
C THR A 285 4.36 -12.11 19.28
N ARG A 286 5.39 -12.95 19.25
CA ARG A 286 6.60 -12.71 18.44
C ARG A 286 6.28 -12.64 16.94
N ALA A 287 5.35 -13.48 16.47
CA ALA A 287 4.92 -13.48 15.08
C ALA A 287 4.13 -12.23 14.72
N GLU A 288 3.19 -11.82 15.57
CA GLU A 288 2.43 -10.59 15.35
C GLU A 288 3.33 -9.36 15.29
N PHE A 289 4.33 -9.25 16.17
CA PHE A 289 5.26 -8.11 16.12
C PHE A 289 6.18 -8.13 14.89
N ALA A 290 6.61 -9.30 14.44
CA ALA A 290 7.34 -9.41 13.16
C ALA A 290 6.47 -8.91 11.99
N ALA A 291 5.18 -9.26 12.00
CA ALA A 291 4.22 -8.79 11.01
C ALA A 291 3.95 -7.28 11.13
N ASP A 292 3.81 -6.75 12.34
CA ASP A 292 3.62 -5.32 12.57
C ASP A 292 4.83 -4.49 12.09
N LEU A 293 6.06 -4.97 12.33
CA LEU A 293 7.28 -4.34 11.81
C LEU A 293 7.38 -4.43 10.28
N ALA A 294 6.99 -5.57 9.70
CA ALA A 294 6.97 -5.73 8.26
C ALA A 294 5.99 -4.74 7.62
N ARG A 295 4.77 -4.66 8.15
CA ARG A 295 3.76 -3.69 7.67
C ARG A 295 4.21 -2.25 7.88
N PHE A 296 4.84 -1.94 9.00
CA PHE A 296 5.43 -0.62 9.25
C PHE A 296 6.53 -0.29 8.23
N ALA A 297 7.31 -1.28 7.81
CA ALA A 297 8.31 -1.16 6.74
C ALA A 297 7.70 -1.07 5.34
N GLY A 298 6.37 -1.20 5.20
CA GLY A 298 5.67 -1.22 3.91
C GLY A 298 5.68 -2.59 3.23
N ILE A 299 6.01 -3.65 3.96
CA ILE A 299 5.91 -5.04 3.48
C ILE A 299 4.48 -5.51 3.73
N HIS A 300 3.62 -5.31 2.75
CA HIS A 300 2.20 -5.67 2.84
C HIS A 300 1.84 -6.90 2.00
N VAL A 301 2.82 -7.52 1.34
CA VAL A 301 2.60 -8.55 0.33
C VAL A 301 3.49 -9.75 0.55
N PHE A 302 3.03 -10.88 0.08
CA PHE A 302 3.66 -12.19 0.09
C PHE A 302 5.19 -12.10 -0.05
N TYR A 303 5.86 -12.25 1.06
CA TYR A 303 7.28 -12.51 1.07
C TYR A 303 7.49 -14.02 0.86
N PRO A 304 8.47 -14.46 0.05
CA PRO A 304 8.72 -15.89 -0.12
C PRO A 304 8.93 -16.57 1.24
N THR A 305 8.21 -17.65 1.50
CA THR A 305 8.26 -18.36 2.79
C THR A 305 9.52 -19.20 2.98
N ASP A 306 10.41 -19.22 1.99
CA ASP A 306 11.67 -19.98 2.06
C ASP A 306 12.52 -19.59 3.28
N GLY A 307 12.51 -18.31 3.66
CA GLY A 307 13.15 -17.84 4.89
C GLY A 307 12.44 -18.28 6.18
N ALA A 308 11.14 -18.55 6.15
CA ALA A 308 10.41 -19.11 7.30
C ALA A 308 10.68 -20.61 7.47
N ALA A 309 10.99 -21.31 6.38
CA ALA A 309 11.30 -22.73 6.39
C ALA A 309 12.56 -23.07 7.23
N GLN A 310 13.38 -22.07 7.57
CA GLN A 310 14.52 -22.28 8.48
C GLN A 310 14.12 -22.51 9.94
N PHE A 311 12.88 -22.19 10.33
CA PHE A 311 12.37 -22.38 11.69
C PHE A 311 11.45 -23.60 11.74
N SER A 312 11.81 -24.59 12.55
CA SER A 312 11.10 -25.87 12.62
C SER A 312 9.67 -25.80 13.16
N ASP A 313 9.29 -24.68 13.79
CA ASP A 313 8.01 -24.44 14.47
C ASP A 313 7.15 -23.36 13.78
N VAL A 314 7.54 -22.92 12.58
CA VAL A 314 6.71 -21.99 11.76
C VAL A 314 6.02 -22.81 10.67
N ASP A 315 4.69 -22.79 10.71
CA ASP A 315 3.87 -23.37 9.64
C ASP A 315 3.95 -22.47 8.39
N PRO A 316 4.48 -22.97 7.25
CA PRO A 316 4.58 -22.20 6.02
C PRO A 316 3.21 -21.74 5.48
N ALA A 317 2.11 -22.41 5.86
CA ALA A 317 0.75 -22.05 5.49
C ALA A 317 0.13 -20.98 6.41
N SER A 318 0.85 -20.56 7.46
CA SER A 318 0.37 -19.50 8.36
C SER A 318 0.41 -18.13 7.67
N ASP A 319 -0.63 -17.32 7.85
CA ASP A 319 -0.70 -15.94 7.36
C ASP A 319 0.45 -15.04 7.88
N LEU A 320 1.09 -15.44 8.98
CA LEU A 320 2.24 -14.74 9.55
C LEU A 320 3.59 -15.25 9.06
N ALA A 321 3.63 -16.40 8.37
CA ALA A 321 4.88 -16.99 7.86
C ALA A 321 5.65 -16.07 6.90
N PRO A 322 5.02 -15.36 5.95
CA PRO A 322 5.71 -14.42 5.06
C PRO A 322 6.42 -13.29 5.81
N TYR A 323 5.81 -12.77 6.87
CA TYR A 323 6.41 -11.71 7.69
C TYR A 323 7.57 -12.20 8.55
N ILE A 324 7.47 -13.44 9.06
CA ILE A 324 8.56 -14.10 9.79
C ILE A 324 9.75 -14.34 8.83
N ALA A 325 9.48 -14.80 7.60
CA ALA A 325 10.48 -14.99 6.56
C ALA A 325 11.21 -13.68 6.27
N TRP A 326 10.46 -12.60 5.99
CA TRP A 326 11.03 -11.27 5.77
C TRP A 326 11.89 -10.80 6.96
N ALA A 327 11.39 -10.92 8.18
CA ALA A 327 12.12 -10.48 9.37
C ALA A 327 13.41 -11.30 9.58
N SER A 328 13.40 -12.57 9.16
CA SER A 328 14.56 -13.45 9.21
C SER A 328 15.58 -13.09 8.15
N ASP A 329 15.19 -12.99 6.90
CA ASP A 329 16.07 -12.66 5.77
C ASP A 329 16.68 -11.26 5.91
N SER A 330 15.93 -10.33 6.50
CA SER A 330 16.42 -8.99 6.87
C SER A 330 17.32 -8.99 8.09
N GLY A 331 17.51 -10.12 8.76
CA GLY A 331 18.33 -10.22 9.97
C GLY A 331 17.70 -9.57 11.22
N ILE A 332 16.41 -9.18 11.18
CA ILE A 332 15.69 -8.61 12.32
C ILE A 332 15.48 -9.68 13.39
N VAL A 333 15.19 -10.91 12.98
CA VAL A 333 15.05 -12.06 13.86
C VAL A 333 16.06 -13.15 13.49
N THR A 334 16.56 -13.88 14.48
CA THR A 334 17.54 -14.96 14.29
C THR A 334 17.04 -16.32 14.83
N GLY A 335 15.82 -16.35 15.40
CA GLY A 335 15.32 -17.53 16.09
C GLY A 335 16.05 -17.82 17.41
N PHE A 336 15.90 -19.06 17.87
CA PHE A 336 16.57 -19.60 19.05
C PHE A 336 17.60 -20.66 18.64
N ASP A 337 18.51 -20.99 19.54
CA ASP A 337 19.59 -21.96 19.30
C ASP A 337 19.08 -23.37 18.95
N ASP A 338 17.82 -23.69 19.30
CA ASP A 338 17.15 -24.93 18.96
C ASP A 338 16.51 -24.96 17.56
N GLY A 339 16.73 -23.92 16.76
CA GLY A 339 16.16 -23.81 15.43
C GLY A 339 14.68 -23.40 15.38
N THR A 340 14.12 -22.92 16.50
CA THR A 340 12.72 -22.46 16.59
C THR A 340 12.62 -20.95 16.53
N PHE A 341 11.49 -20.43 16.07
CA PHE A 341 11.11 -19.00 16.15
C PHE A 341 10.22 -18.70 17.35
N ARG A 342 9.41 -19.65 17.75
CA ARG A 342 8.37 -19.57 18.79
C ARG A 342 7.32 -18.53 18.47
N PRO A 343 6.58 -18.67 17.36
CA PRO A 343 5.67 -17.67 16.82
C PRO A 343 4.57 -17.26 17.80
N GLY A 344 3.97 -18.21 18.52
CA GLY A 344 2.90 -17.98 19.50
C GLY A 344 3.37 -17.51 20.88
N ARG A 345 4.69 -17.38 21.12
CA ARG A 345 5.18 -16.89 22.41
C ARG A 345 5.00 -15.38 22.52
N THR A 346 4.54 -14.90 23.68
CA THR A 346 4.46 -13.45 23.97
C THR A 346 5.81 -12.77 23.83
N LEU A 347 5.78 -11.53 23.34
CA LEU A 347 6.97 -10.72 23.09
C LEU A 347 7.36 -9.95 24.35
N THR A 348 8.59 -10.17 24.83
CA THR A 348 9.11 -9.39 25.95
C THR A 348 9.67 -8.02 25.51
N ARG A 349 9.75 -7.06 26.45
CA ARG A 349 10.26 -5.71 26.15
C ARG A 349 11.70 -5.71 25.65
N GLU A 350 12.58 -6.57 26.18
CA GLU A 350 13.95 -6.67 25.68
C GLU A 350 14.03 -7.33 24.30
N GLN A 351 13.17 -8.31 23.99
CA GLN A 351 13.08 -8.90 22.66
C GLN A 351 12.62 -7.88 21.62
N MET A 352 11.59 -7.12 21.92
CA MET A 352 11.15 -6.02 21.07
C MET A 352 12.29 -5.03 20.82
N ALA A 353 13.00 -4.60 21.87
CA ALA A 353 14.09 -3.65 21.74
C ALA A 353 15.23 -4.20 20.85
N ALA A 354 15.57 -5.48 20.96
CA ALA A 354 16.58 -6.11 20.11
C ALA A 354 16.12 -6.21 18.64
N MET A 355 14.85 -6.52 18.38
CA MET A 355 14.30 -6.54 17.02
C MET A 355 14.30 -5.12 16.42
N LEU A 356 13.93 -4.09 17.18
CA LEU A 356 13.98 -2.70 16.73
C LEU A 356 15.40 -2.23 16.43
N ALA A 357 16.40 -2.59 17.24
CA ALA A 357 17.79 -2.24 16.95
C ALA A 357 18.27 -2.80 15.61
N ARG A 358 17.92 -4.05 15.32
CA ARG A 358 18.25 -4.69 14.04
C ARG A 358 17.46 -4.06 12.88
N PHE A 359 16.20 -3.72 13.10
CA PHE A 359 15.38 -3.01 12.13
C PHE A 359 16.01 -1.64 11.76
N TYR A 360 16.43 -0.85 12.76
CA TYR A 360 17.09 0.42 12.51
C TYR A 360 18.46 0.26 11.84
N ALA A 361 19.17 -0.85 12.11
CA ALA A 361 20.46 -1.15 11.47
C ALA A 361 20.33 -1.34 9.94
N LEU A 362 19.16 -1.74 9.42
CA LEU A 362 18.89 -1.80 7.97
C LEU A 362 19.05 -0.43 7.29
N SER A 363 18.83 0.66 8.05
CA SER A 363 19.01 2.04 7.59
C SER A 363 20.34 2.66 8.05
N GLY A 364 21.30 1.83 8.50
CA GLY A 364 22.60 2.30 8.98
C GLY A 364 22.56 2.97 10.35
N ILE A 365 21.44 2.91 11.06
CA ILE A 365 21.29 3.53 12.39
C ILE A 365 21.71 2.49 13.43
N THR A 366 22.82 2.75 14.12
CA THR A 366 23.33 1.91 15.20
C THR A 366 23.09 2.55 16.56
N ALA A 367 23.12 1.72 17.61
CA ALA A 367 22.93 2.20 18.98
C ALA A 367 24.04 3.21 19.37
N ALA A 368 23.63 4.37 19.83
CA ALA A 368 24.49 5.30 20.56
C ALA A 368 23.78 5.56 21.91
N GLY A 369 24.37 5.10 23.01
CA GLY A 369 23.83 5.32 24.34
C GLY A 369 24.08 4.13 25.27
N SER A 370 23.60 4.26 26.49
CA SER A 370 23.68 3.23 27.54
C SER A 370 22.27 2.88 28.05
N ALA A 371 22.09 1.65 28.48
CA ALA A 371 20.92 1.19 29.24
C ALA A 371 21.07 1.38 30.75
N ASP A 372 22.20 1.93 31.25
CA ASP A 372 22.53 2.03 32.66
C ASP A 372 21.62 2.97 33.47
N GLY A 373 20.79 3.74 32.79
CA GLY A 373 19.85 4.67 33.43
C GLY A 373 18.64 4.01 34.09
N TYR A 374 18.44 2.70 33.88
CA TYR A 374 17.34 1.97 34.49
C TYR A 374 17.71 1.32 35.81
N ALA A 375 16.81 1.37 36.79
CA ALA A 375 17.03 0.80 38.12
C ALA A 375 17.20 -0.74 38.11
N ASP A 376 16.80 -1.39 37.05
CA ASP A 376 16.93 -2.84 36.81
C ASP A 376 17.82 -3.14 35.59
N ALA A 377 18.80 -2.28 35.30
CA ALA A 377 19.72 -2.47 34.16
C ALA A 377 20.43 -3.81 34.19
N ASP A 378 20.79 -4.31 35.37
CA ASP A 378 21.42 -5.63 35.55
C ASP A 378 20.53 -6.82 35.13
N ALA A 379 19.22 -6.61 35.06
CA ALA A 379 18.26 -7.63 34.60
C ALA A 379 18.11 -7.67 33.07
N ILE A 380 18.69 -6.72 32.35
CA ILE A 380 18.66 -6.67 30.89
C ILE A 380 19.68 -7.69 30.36
N SER A 381 19.20 -8.60 29.50
CA SER A 381 20.08 -9.59 28.86
C SER A 381 21.18 -8.92 28.03
N ALA A 382 22.40 -9.44 28.07
CA ALA A 382 23.54 -8.85 27.36
C ALA A 382 23.28 -8.62 25.85
N TRP A 383 22.54 -9.54 25.22
CA TRP A 383 22.16 -9.43 23.80
C TRP A 383 21.14 -8.31 23.53
N ALA A 384 20.45 -7.80 24.53
CA ALA A 384 19.40 -6.78 24.40
C ALA A 384 19.89 -5.37 24.76
N VAL A 385 21.01 -5.22 25.47
CA VAL A 385 21.52 -3.94 25.98
C VAL A 385 21.57 -2.86 24.92
N ASN A 386 22.15 -3.16 23.74
CA ASN A 386 22.23 -2.21 22.61
C ASN A 386 20.84 -1.81 22.11
N GLY A 387 19.89 -2.76 22.06
CA GLY A 387 18.51 -2.49 21.66
C GLY A 387 17.79 -1.57 22.63
N VAL A 388 17.94 -1.84 23.92
CA VAL A 388 17.35 -1.01 24.98
C VAL A 388 17.94 0.40 24.94
N ALA A 389 19.27 0.53 24.81
CA ALA A 389 19.95 1.81 24.69
C ALA A 389 19.44 2.64 23.47
N LEU A 390 19.33 1.99 22.30
CA LEU A 390 18.79 2.63 21.09
C LEU A 390 17.34 3.10 21.30
N CYS A 391 16.48 2.24 21.77
CA CYS A 391 15.06 2.56 21.97
C CYS A 391 14.87 3.70 22.98
N THR A 392 15.69 3.73 24.03
CA THR A 392 15.69 4.80 25.04
C THR A 392 16.18 6.12 24.45
N ALA A 393 17.31 6.12 23.76
CA ALA A 393 17.87 7.31 23.14
C ALA A 393 16.94 7.95 22.09
N ARG A 394 16.14 7.12 21.41
CA ARG A 394 15.14 7.58 20.43
C ARG A 394 13.77 7.92 21.06
N GLY A 395 13.62 7.80 22.38
CA GLY A 395 12.34 8.06 23.05
C GLY A 395 11.24 7.04 22.76
N LEU A 396 11.56 5.88 22.16
CA LEU A 396 10.59 4.84 21.81
C LEU A 396 10.05 4.15 23.06
N VAL A 397 10.89 4.00 24.06
CA VAL A 397 10.56 3.40 25.36
C VAL A 397 10.94 4.31 26.50
N GLN A 398 10.20 4.18 27.61
CA GLN A 398 10.47 4.88 28.85
C GLN A 398 10.41 3.86 30.00
N GLY A 399 11.10 4.16 31.11
CA GLY A 399 10.99 3.39 32.35
C GLY A 399 9.63 3.55 33.01
N ASP A 400 9.33 2.62 33.90
CA ASP A 400 8.17 2.74 34.78
C ASP A 400 8.38 3.91 35.81
N PRO A 401 7.36 4.26 36.61
CA PRO A 401 7.50 5.32 37.61
C PRO A 401 8.61 5.08 38.67
N GLN A 402 9.12 3.84 38.76
CA GLN A 402 10.26 3.47 39.60
C GLN A 402 11.58 3.45 38.84
N GLY A 403 11.60 3.97 37.62
CA GLY A 403 12.78 4.03 36.77
C GLY A 403 13.24 2.67 36.20
N ARG A 404 12.41 1.64 36.19
CA ARG A 404 12.75 0.30 35.68
C ARG A 404 12.35 0.10 34.25
N PHE A 405 13.18 -0.60 33.48
CA PHE A 405 12.87 -1.02 32.10
C PHE A 405 11.91 -2.22 32.05
N ARG A 406 12.03 -3.15 33.00
CA ARG A 406 11.27 -4.42 33.06
C ARG A 406 11.50 -5.30 31.82
N PRO A 407 12.73 -5.79 31.59
CA PRO A 407 13.10 -6.46 30.34
C PRO A 407 12.26 -7.69 30.01
N GLN A 408 11.84 -8.45 31.01
CA GLN A 408 11.09 -9.70 30.85
C GLN A 408 9.56 -9.50 30.82
N SER A 409 9.05 -8.27 30.96
CA SER A 409 7.61 -8.03 30.87
C SER A 409 7.12 -8.14 29.44
N ASP A 410 6.00 -8.83 29.26
CA ASP A 410 5.30 -8.91 27.98
C ASP A 410 4.69 -7.55 27.58
N LEU A 411 4.59 -7.31 26.29
CA LEU A 411 4.05 -6.08 25.71
C LEU A 411 2.61 -6.29 25.24
N THR A 412 1.77 -5.32 25.54
CA THR A 412 0.39 -5.29 25.05
C THR A 412 0.31 -4.63 23.66
N ARG A 413 -0.79 -4.90 22.97
CA ARG A 413 -1.08 -4.31 21.64
C ARG A 413 -1.05 -2.78 21.69
N ALA A 414 -1.62 -2.15 22.71
CA ALA A 414 -1.57 -0.70 22.88
C ALA A 414 -0.13 -0.17 23.08
N GLN A 415 0.72 -0.92 23.78
CA GLN A 415 2.13 -0.54 23.96
C GLN A 415 2.92 -0.63 22.63
N ILE A 416 2.68 -1.69 21.85
CA ILE A 416 3.28 -1.81 20.50
C ILE A 416 2.80 -0.67 19.60
N ALA A 417 1.50 -0.36 19.59
CA ALA A 417 0.97 0.76 18.84
C ALA A 417 1.64 2.08 19.20
N ALA A 418 1.84 2.35 20.48
CA ALA A 418 2.53 3.56 20.94
C ALA A 418 3.99 3.61 20.49
N ILE A 419 4.68 2.47 20.42
CA ILE A 419 6.06 2.37 19.93
C ILE A 419 6.11 2.64 18.43
N LEU A 420 5.30 1.96 17.63
CA LEU A 420 5.21 2.17 16.18
C LEU A 420 4.83 3.61 15.83
N SER A 421 3.91 4.20 16.59
CA SER A 421 3.53 5.60 16.41
C SER A 421 4.70 6.56 16.62
N ARG A 422 5.53 6.33 17.65
CA ARG A 422 6.75 7.12 17.92
C ARG A 422 7.85 6.88 16.88
N MET A 423 7.96 5.67 16.35
CA MET A 423 8.91 5.38 15.25
C MET A 423 8.60 6.19 13.99
N ALA A 424 7.36 6.61 13.80
CA ALA A 424 6.91 7.39 12.65
C ALA A 424 7.03 8.92 12.86
N GLU A 425 7.39 9.37 14.06
CA GLU A 425 7.66 10.78 14.39
C GLU A 425 9.10 11.19 14.07
#